data_7012fab0f327adb9e63ebf8beaf222e4
#
_entry.id   7012fab0f327adb9e63ebf8beaf222e4
#
_cell.length_a   1.000
_cell.length_b   1.000
_cell.length_c   1.000
_cell.angle_alpha   90.00
_cell.angle_beta   90.00
_cell.angle_gamma   90.00
#
_symmetry.space_group_name_H-M   'P 1'
#
loop_
_entity.id
_entity.type
_entity.pdbx_description
1 polymer ?
#
loop_
_entity_poly.entity_id
_entity_poly.type
_entity_poly.pdbx_seq_one_letter_code
_entity_poly.pdbx_strand_id
1 'polypeptide(L)'
;MSWRGNCVKIFLENSHDVREGRKDENNMKDEYVAYVGTYTHGSSIGIHLYDVNVEEGTLTERKVIPVNNSSHIARSLNGKYLYSIADEGVAVFAVEDDGDLTPINKVDIDGMRGCYLSVDKTGRYLFVAGYHDGKVTVVHTHKDGRLGSLMDGVFHKGLGSVAERNFRPHVSCVVPTPDNKYVCAVDNGIDQIKMYKLNTQRDRLKLVDILRCERESGPREIVFSESGKYAYVIYELMNKVDVFSYRDTGNGPEFEKLQSISTTSANVDQAHDAASGMCLSPDHHYLFTSTAGDNTVAMFHIDPETGCLEKKFALPISGEYPKDIAMFPDGKHIAVANHESNTITTFTVDYEKNVLVQKGRPMKVETPNCILITKK
;
A
#
# COMPACT_ATOMS: atom_id res chain seq x y z
N MET A 1 -23.02 1.36 -10.97
CA MET A 1 -21.64 1.66 -11.41
C MET A 1 -20.75 1.47 -10.19
N SER A 2 -20.10 0.32 -10.10
CA SER A 2 -19.22 -0.02 -8.95
C SER A 2 -17.85 0.55 -9.20
N TRP A 3 -17.32 1.24 -8.20
CA TRP A 3 -15.98 1.83 -8.23
C TRP A 3 -15.02 0.95 -7.44
N ARG A 4 -13.96 0.53 -8.07
CA ARG A 4 -12.91 -0.27 -7.44
C ARG A 4 -11.73 0.61 -7.08
N GLY A 5 -11.35 0.59 -5.80
CA GLY A 5 -10.22 1.35 -5.27
C GLY A 5 -8.88 0.61 -5.38
N ASN A 6 -7.80 1.36 -5.38
CA ASN A 6 -6.43 0.88 -5.56
C ASN A 6 -5.86 0.23 -4.31
N CYS A 7 -5.59 -0.96 -4.40
CA CYS A 7 -4.39 -1.77 -4.24
C CYS A 7 -4.61 -3.19 -4.75
N VAL A 8 -5.81 -3.54 -5.19
CA VAL A 8 -6.04 -4.83 -5.84
C VAL A 8 -7.08 -4.61 -6.93
N LYS A 9 -6.74 -4.85 -8.18
CA LYS A 9 -7.69 -4.93 -9.28
C LYS A 9 -7.96 -6.36 -9.64
N ILE A 10 -9.23 -6.71 -9.63
CA ILE A 10 -9.73 -7.96 -10.21
C ILE A 10 -10.92 -7.65 -11.10
N PHE A 11 -10.93 -8.31 -12.24
CA PHE A 11 -11.97 -8.24 -13.26
C PHE A 11 -13.11 -9.18 -12.94
N LEU A 12 -14.34 -8.71 -13.15
CA LEU A 12 -15.49 -9.55 -13.41
C LEU A 12 -16.13 -9.10 -14.72
N GLU A 13 -16.13 -9.97 -15.68
CA GLU A 13 -17.03 -9.90 -16.84
C GLU A 13 -18.17 -10.88 -16.65
N ASN A 14 -19.39 -10.36 -16.65
CA ASN A 14 -20.59 -11.16 -16.83
C ASN A 14 -21.04 -11.06 -18.27
N SER A 15 -21.18 -12.18 -18.94
CA SER A 15 -22.03 -12.28 -20.13
C SER A 15 -22.73 -13.62 -20.18
N HIS A 16 -24.05 -13.61 -20.12
CA HIS A 16 -24.85 -14.65 -20.70
C HIS A 16 -25.06 -14.30 -22.16
N ASP A 17 -24.57 -15.11 -23.05
CA ASP A 17 -25.28 -15.43 -24.28
C ASP A 17 -24.85 -16.82 -24.81
N VAL A 18 -25.81 -17.68 -25.01
CA VAL A 18 -25.66 -19.05 -25.47
C VAL A 18 -25.67 -19.04 -26.99
N ARG A 19 -24.56 -19.41 -27.62
CA ARG A 19 -24.57 -20.05 -28.97
C ARG A 19 -23.43 -21.04 -29.10
N GLU A 20 -23.75 -22.28 -29.33
CA GLU A 20 -22.84 -23.37 -29.71
C GLU A 20 -22.08 -23.06 -31.01
N GLY A 21 -20.76 -23.31 -30.99
CA GLY A 21 -20.03 -23.48 -32.24
C GLY A 21 -18.55 -23.04 -32.17
N ARG A 22 -17.68 -24.06 -32.06
CA ARG A 22 -16.24 -24.08 -32.28
C ARG A 22 -15.32 -23.69 -31.11
N LYS A 23 -14.71 -24.77 -30.55
CA LYS A 23 -13.52 -24.76 -29.73
C LYS A 23 -12.34 -24.24 -30.55
N ASP A 24 -11.81 -23.12 -30.15
CA ASP A 24 -10.43 -22.68 -30.20
C ASP A 24 -10.35 -21.45 -29.28
N GLU A 25 -10.68 -21.64 -27.99
CA GLU A 25 -10.33 -20.67 -26.97
C GLU A 25 -8.82 -20.84 -26.65
N ASN A 26 -8.00 -20.01 -27.27
CA ASN A 26 -6.72 -19.65 -26.74
C ASN A 26 -6.99 -18.96 -25.38
N ASN A 27 -7.03 -19.75 -24.32
CA ASN A 27 -7.11 -19.30 -22.95
C ASN A 27 -5.76 -18.61 -22.66
N MET A 28 -5.62 -17.35 -23.07
CA MET A 28 -4.44 -16.54 -22.68
C MET A 28 -4.52 -16.40 -21.16
N LYS A 29 -3.73 -17.22 -20.49
CA LYS A 29 -3.57 -17.16 -19.04
C LYS A 29 -3.08 -15.77 -18.69
N ASP A 30 -3.76 -15.09 -17.79
CA ASP A 30 -3.33 -13.78 -17.32
C ASP A 30 -1.88 -13.85 -16.80
N GLU A 31 -1.02 -13.01 -17.33
CA GLU A 31 0.37 -12.93 -16.91
C GLU A 31 0.55 -11.78 -15.91
N TYR A 32 1.36 -12.02 -14.91
CA TYR A 32 1.61 -11.07 -13.81
C TYR A 32 3.09 -10.80 -13.65
N VAL A 33 3.39 -9.59 -13.18
CA VAL A 33 4.72 -9.17 -12.76
C VAL A 33 4.69 -8.62 -11.35
N ALA A 34 5.82 -8.66 -10.67
CA ALA A 34 6.03 -7.99 -9.41
C ALA A 34 7.15 -6.97 -9.53
N TYR A 35 6.90 -5.78 -9.00
CA TYR A 35 7.89 -4.71 -8.85
C TYR A 35 8.20 -4.57 -7.37
N VAL A 36 9.49 -4.61 -7.04
CA VAL A 36 9.97 -4.46 -5.67
C VAL A 36 10.79 -3.20 -5.58
N GLY A 37 10.29 -2.24 -4.83
CA GLY A 37 11.00 -1.01 -4.51
C GLY A 37 11.98 -1.21 -3.38
N THR A 38 13.17 -0.60 -3.50
CA THR A 38 14.26 -0.77 -2.53
C THR A 38 14.90 0.56 -2.15
N TYR A 39 15.61 0.59 -1.03
CA TYR A 39 16.62 1.61 -0.82
C TYR A 39 17.92 1.23 -1.55
N THR A 40 18.68 2.22 -1.97
CA THR A 40 19.92 2.02 -2.75
C THR A 40 21.17 2.33 -1.94
N HIS A 41 21.15 2.05 -0.64
CA HIS A 41 22.29 2.28 0.26
C HIS A 41 23.33 1.15 0.25
N GLY A 42 23.07 0.07 -0.44
CA GLY A 42 23.94 -1.10 -0.53
C GLY A 42 24.18 -1.51 -1.99
N SER A 43 23.95 -2.76 -2.30
CA SER A 43 24.12 -3.31 -3.65
C SER A 43 22.91 -3.13 -4.55
N SER A 44 21.72 -2.86 -4.02
CA SER A 44 20.55 -2.56 -4.83
C SER A 44 20.71 -1.23 -5.57
N ILE A 45 20.26 -1.22 -6.82
CA ILE A 45 20.31 -0.04 -7.70
C ILE A 45 18.93 0.50 -8.06
N GLY A 46 17.84 -0.11 -7.52
CA GLY A 46 16.51 0.42 -7.82
C GLY A 46 15.37 -0.58 -7.73
N ILE A 47 14.49 -0.56 -8.72
CA ILE A 47 13.30 -1.41 -8.78
C ILE A 47 13.67 -2.79 -9.34
N HIS A 48 13.43 -3.84 -8.58
CA HIS A 48 13.58 -5.22 -9.03
C HIS A 48 12.29 -5.71 -9.69
N LEU A 49 12.39 -6.21 -10.91
CA LEU A 49 11.27 -6.75 -11.71
C LEU A 49 11.32 -8.28 -11.68
N TYR A 50 10.18 -8.88 -11.35
CA TYR A 50 10.00 -10.33 -11.27
C TYR A 50 8.88 -10.80 -12.19
N ASP A 51 9.07 -11.97 -12.80
CA ASP A 51 7.97 -12.78 -13.32
C ASP A 51 7.26 -13.48 -12.17
N VAL A 52 5.93 -13.51 -12.21
CA VAL A 52 5.10 -14.09 -11.16
C VAL A 52 4.50 -15.40 -11.64
N ASN A 53 4.82 -16.49 -10.98
CA ASN A 53 4.08 -17.74 -11.14
C ASN A 53 2.98 -17.81 -10.08
N VAL A 54 1.75 -17.47 -10.49
CA VAL A 54 0.60 -17.40 -9.59
C VAL A 54 0.23 -18.76 -9.02
N GLU A 55 0.31 -19.84 -9.83
CA GLU A 55 -0.05 -21.20 -9.38
C GLU A 55 0.90 -21.75 -8.32
N GLU A 56 2.19 -21.46 -8.48
CA GLU A 56 3.22 -21.92 -7.55
C GLU A 56 3.45 -20.95 -6.38
N GLY A 57 2.95 -19.72 -6.47
CA GLY A 57 3.22 -18.67 -5.48
C GLY A 57 4.70 -18.29 -5.43
N THR A 58 5.36 -18.22 -6.58
CA THR A 58 6.80 -17.94 -6.68
C THR A 58 7.09 -16.74 -7.56
N LEU A 59 8.25 -16.11 -7.30
CA LEU A 59 8.77 -14.96 -8.04
C LEU A 59 10.12 -15.35 -8.66
N THR A 60 10.37 -14.95 -9.91
CA THR A 60 11.65 -15.13 -10.58
C THR A 60 12.18 -13.79 -11.03
N GLU A 61 13.35 -13.38 -10.53
CA GLU A 61 13.93 -12.09 -10.89
C GLU A 61 14.28 -12.07 -12.37
N ARG A 62 13.84 -11.00 -13.05
CA ARG A 62 14.12 -10.76 -14.48
C ARG A 62 15.23 -9.76 -14.64
N LYS A 63 15.15 -8.62 -13.98
CA LYS A 63 16.13 -7.54 -14.03
C LYS A 63 15.91 -6.49 -12.95
N VAL A 64 16.85 -5.56 -12.84
CA VAL A 64 16.73 -4.38 -11.97
C VAL A 64 16.73 -3.12 -12.83
N ILE A 65 15.79 -2.23 -12.56
CA ILE A 65 15.67 -0.92 -13.22
C ILE A 65 16.31 0.14 -12.30
N PRO A 66 17.35 0.86 -12.76
CA PRO A 66 18.03 1.84 -11.92
C PRO A 66 17.12 3.02 -11.53
N VAL A 67 16.86 3.16 -10.24
CA VAL A 67 16.11 4.28 -9.63
C VAL A 67 16.60 4.47 -8.20
N ASN A 68 17.22 5.58 -7.90
CA ASN A 68 17.71 5.83 -6.55
C ASN A 68 16.55 5.88 -5.54
N ASN A 69 16.68 5.06 -4.48
CA ASN A 69 15.75 5.03 -3.35
C ASN A 69 14.28 4.86 -3.77
N SER A 70 14.00 3.88 -4.64
CA SER A 70 12.66 3.51 -5.09
C SER A 70 11.80 2.89 -3.98
N SER A 71 11.75 3.55 -2.83
CA SER A 71 11.21 2.99 -1.57
C SER A 71 9.71 2.74 -1.58
N HIS A 72 8.97 3.34 -2.49
CA HIS A 72 7.54 3.07 -2.70
C HIS A 72 7.18 3.27 -4.17
N ILE A 73 6.30 2.42 -4.65
CA ILE A 73 5.82 2.40 -6.03
C ILE A 73 4.29 2.34 -6.08
N ALA A 74 3.71 2.99 -7.08
CA ALA A 74 2.27 2.96 -7.33
C ALA A 74 2.00 2.83 -8.83
N ARG A 75 0.95 2.10 -9.20
CA ARG A 75 0.54 1.95 -10.60
C ARG A 75 -0.63 2.88 -10.93
N SER A 76 -0.65 3.42 -12.13
CA SER A 76 -1.80 4.17 -12.65
C SER A 76 -3.04 3.27 -12.74
N LEU A 77 -4.23 3.88 -12.68
CA LEU A 77 -5.50 3.15 -12.73
C LEU A 77 -5.70 2.34 -14.01
N ASN A 78 -5.18 2.82 -15.13
CA ASN A 78 -5.26 2.16 -16.42
C ASN A 78 -4.15 1.11 -16.63
N GLY A 79 -3.30 0.92 -15.62
CA GLY A 79 -2.21 -0.04 -15.66
C GLY A 79 -1.02 0.30 -16.56
N LYS A 80 -1.03 1.43 -17.26
CA LYS A 80 -0.02 1.78 -18.28
C LYS A 80 1.22 2.46 -17.73
N TYR A 81 1.18 2.97 -16.50
CA TYR A 81 2.27 3.75 -15.91
C TYR A 81 2.58 3.28 -14.50
N LEU A 82 3.85 3.28 -14.15
CA LEU A 82 4.36 3.04 -12.82
C LEU A 82 5.04 4.30 -12.30
N TYR A 83 4.64 4.74 -11.11
CA TYR A 83 5.26 5.84 -10.38
C TYR A 83 6.15 5.28 -9.29
N SER A 84 7.32 5.87 -9.09
CA SER A 84 8.27 5.47 -8.06
C SER A 84 8.82 6.69 -7.33
N ILE A 85 8.99 6.58 -6.02
CA ILE A 85 9.90 7.50 -5.31
C ILE A 85 11.28 7.41 -5.97
N ALA A 86 11.95 8.55 -6.11
CA ALA A 86 13.28 8.66 -6.71
C ALA A 86 14.04 9.81 -6.04
N ASP A 87 14.74 9.52 -4.92
CA ASP A 87 15.35 10.53 -4.04
C ASP A 87 14.32 11.60 -3.59
N GLU A 88 14.62 12.90 -3.78
CA GLU A 88 13.72 14.01 -3.47
C GLU A 88 12.66 14.28 -4.54
N GLY A 89 12.38 13.28 -5.37
CA GLY A 89 11.41 13.40 -6.47
C GLY A 89 10.57 12.15 -6.67
N VAL A 90 9.82 12.16 -7.75
CA VAL A 90 9.06 11.03 -8.27
C VAL A 90 9.40 10.81 -9.72
N ALA A 91 9.71 9.57 -10.08
CA ALA A 91 9.90 9.13 -11.47
C ALA A 91 8.65 8.40 -11.97
N VAL A 92 8.40 8.49 -13.28
CA VAL A 92 7.34 7.72 -13.94
C VAL A 92 7.90 6.93 -15.12
N PHE A 93 7.38 5.74 -15.29
CA PHE A 93 7.72 4.77 -16.32
C PHE A 93 6.47 4.35 -17.09
N ALA A 94 6.59 4.15 -18.40
CA ALA A 94 5.63 3.38 -19.15
C ALA A 94 5.79 1.89 -18.78
N VAL A 95 4.69 1.20 -18.62
CA VAL A 95 4.66 -0.26 -18.44
C VAL A 95 4.41 -0.87 -19.81
N GLU A 96 5.39 -1.61 -20.31
CA GLU A 96 5.32 -2.30 -21.59
C GLU A 96 4.44 -3.55 -21.51
N ASP A 97 4.06 -4.13 -22.65
CA ASP A 97 3.18 -5.30 -22.73
C ASP A 97 3.73 -6.53 -21.98
N ASP A 98 5.04 -6.65 -21.86
CA ASP A 98 5.70 -7.71 -21.09
C ASP A 98 5.92 -7.35 -19.62
N GLY A 99 5.46 -6.16 -19.19
CA GLY A 99 5.65 -5.63 -17.84
C GLY A 99 6.99 -4.93 -17.63
N ASP A 100 7.80 -4.74 -18.67
CA ASP A 100 9.02 -3.96 -18.57
C ASP A 100 8.72 -2.47 -18.35
N LEU A 101 9.74 -1.72 -17.90
CA LEU A 101 9.61 -0.30 -17.58
C LEU A 101 10.49 0.56 -18.48
N THR A 102 9.85 1.47 -19.22
CA THR A 102 10.53 2.52 -20.00
C THR A 102 10.39 3.87 -19.30
N PRO A 103 11.50 4.55 -18.93
CA PRO A 103 11.43 5.83 -18.23
C PRO A 103 10.78 6.92 -19.09
N ILE A 104 9.90 7.71 -18.49
CA ILE A 104 9.21 8.84 -19.13
C ILE A 104 9.82 10.16 -18.66
N ASN A 105 9.62 10.50 -17.37
CA ASN A 105 10.22 11.69 -16.77
C ASN A 105 10.29 11.55 -15.24
N LYS A 106 11.00 12.50 -14.62
CA LYS A 106 11.09 12.68 -13.17
C LYS A 106 10.73 14.13 -12.84
N VAL A 107 10.12 14.36 -11.70
CA VAL A 107 9.85 15.69 -11.15
C VAL A 107 10.28 15.74 -9.68
N ASP A 108 10.80 16.90 -9.28
CA ASP A 108 11.11 17.16 -7.86
C ASP A 108 9.84 17.49 -7.09
N ILE A 109 9.82 17.14 -5.80
CA ILE A 109 8.67 17.38 -4.92
C ILE A 109 8.87 18.58 -3.98
N ASP A 110 9.94 19.34 -4.17
CA ASP A 110 10.27 20.51 -3.36
C ASP A 110 10.23 20.19 -1.85
N GLY A 111 10.99 19.18 -1.46
CA GLY A 111 11.04 18.67 -0.09
C GLY A 111 11.98 17.49 0.05
N MET A 112 11.92 16.82 1.20
CA MET A 112 12.67 15.60 1.44
C MET A 112 12.05 14.41 0.71
N ARG A 113 12.80 13.31 0.62
CA ARG A 113 12.35 12.07 -0.02
C ARG A 113 10.99 11.62 0.49
N GLY A 114 10.09 11.31 -0.44
CA GLY A 114 8.80 10.69 -0.15
C GLY A 114 8.95 9.25 0.38
N CYS A 115 7.88 8.75 0.99
CA CYS A 115 7.81 7.38 1.51
C CYS A 115 6.56 6.61 1.06
N TYR A 116 5.58 7.29 0.49
CA TYR A 116 4.34 6.68 0.01
C TYR A 116 3.79 7.43 -1.20
N LEU A 117 3.18 6.70 -2.12
CA LEU A 117 2.55 7.22 -3.33
C LEU A 117 1.14 6.68 -3.48
N SER A 118 0.21 7.52 -3.89
CA SER A 118 -1.11 7.09 -4.35
C SER A 118 -1.61 7.95 -5.49
N VAL A 119 -2.51 7.39 -6.31
CA VAL A 119 -3.12 8.07 -7.45
C VAL A 119 -4.60 8.29 -7.16
N ASP A 120 -5.12 9.48 -7.47
CA ASP A 120 -6.55 9.75 -7.38
C ASP A 120 -7.37 8.95 -8.41
N LYS A 121 -8.67 8.77 -8.15
CA LYS A 121 -9.53 7.95 -9.03
C LYS A 121 -9.74 8.51 -10.44
N THR A 122 -9.37 9.76 -10.69
CA THR A 122 -9.40 10.35 -12.04
C THR A 122 -8.10 10.11 -12.81
N GLY A 123 -7.04 9.65 -12.12
CA GLY A 123 -5.70 9.47 -12.68
C GLY A 123 -5.02 10.77 -13.06
N ARG A 124 -5.45 11.91 -12.48
CA ARG A 124 -4.89 13.24 -12.76
C ARG A 124 -3.97 13.77 -11.68
N TYR A 125 -4.01 13.17 -10.51
CA TYR A 125 -3.26 13.62 -9.34
C TYR A 125 -2.53 12.45 -8.70
N LEU A 126 -1.24 12.66 -8.48
CA LEU A 126 -0.39 11.79 -7.69
C LEU A 126 -0.12 12.47 -6.34
N PHE A 127 -0.38 11.76 -5.26
CA PHE A 127 -0.09 12.20 -3.90
C PHE A 127 1.18 11.56 -3.39
N VAL A 128 1.98 12.33 -2.68
CA VAL A 128 3.24 11.89 -2.07
C VAL A 128 3.21 12.20 -0.59
N ALA A 129 3.47 11.19 0.24
CA ALA A 129 3.71 11.39 1.67
C ALA A 129 5.20 11.57 1.95
N GLY A 130 5.57 12.57 2.72
CA GLY A 130 6.93 12.87 3.17
C GLY A 130 7.09 12.59 4.67
N TYR A 131 7.76 11.47 5.00
CA TYR A 131 7.98 11.08 6.40
C TYR A 131 8.96 12.02 7.09
N HIS A 132 10.04 12.41 6.41
CA HIS A 132 11.13 13.15 7.03
C HIS A 132 10.82 14.62 7.30
N ASP A 133 9.97 15.22 6.49
CA ASP A 133 9.61 16.65 6.58
C ASP A 133 8.13 16.89 6.95
N GLY A 134 7.34 15.82 7.10
CA GLY A 134 5.93 15.92 7.45
C GLY A 134 5.09 16.59 6.36
N LYS A 135 5.45 16.38 5.09
CA LYS A 135 4.84 17.05 3.93
C LYS A 135 3.86 16.13 3.19
N VAL A 136 2.73 16.68 2.76
CA VAL A 136 1.87 16.10 1.73
C VAL A 136 2.07 16.88 0.44
N THR A 137 2.46 16.20 -0.63
CA THR A 137 2.68 16.83 -1.95
C THR A 137 1.68 16.29 -2.96
N VAL A 138 1.19 17.17 -3.85
CA VAL A 138 0.32 16.84 -4.97
C VAL A 138 1.03 17.18 -6.26
N VAL A 139 1.15 16.19 -7.14
CA VAL A 139 1.74 16.33 -8.47
C VAL A 139 0.65 16.09 -9.52
N HIS A 140 0.59 16.94 -10.53
CA HIS A 140 -0.31 16.73 -11.66
C HIS A 140 0.20 15.59 -12.55
N THR A 141 -0.70 14.73 -13.02
CA THR A 141 -0.39 13.70 -14.01
C THR A 141 -1.11 13.98 -15.32
N HIS A 142 -0.42 13.83 -16.44
CA HIS A 142 -0.98 14.00 -17.78
C HIS A 142 -1.59 12.70 -18.29
N LYS A 143 -2.46 12.81 -19.32
CA LYS A 143 -3.11 11.64 -19.93
C LYS A 143 -2.12 10.64 -20.56
N ASP A 144 -0.96 11.12 -20.97
CA ASP A 144 0.14 10.32 -21.52
C ASP A 144 1.10 9.78 -20.43
N GLY A 145 0.69 9.86 -19.16
CA GLY A 145 1.41 9.35 -18.00
C GLY A 145 2.50 10.28 -17.47
N ARG A 146 2.92 11.29 -18.22
CA ARG A 146 3.95 12.22 -17.74
C ARG A 146 3.53 12.90 -16.45
N LEU A 147 4.49 13.03 -15.54
CA LEU A 147 4.35 13.90 -14.39
C LEU A 147 4.48 15.36 -14.84
N GLY A 148 3.52 16.17 -14.42
CA GLY A 148 3.49 17.60 -14.65
C GLY A 148 4.11 18.39 -13.50
N SER A 149 3.63 19.63 -13.32
CA SER A 149 4.10 20.49 -12.23
C SER A 149 3.63 19.98 -10.87
N LEU A 150 4.40 20.31 -9.85
CA LEU A 150 3.95 20.28 -8.46
C LEU A 150 2.79 21.29 -8.32
N MET A 151 1.65 20.82 -7.84
CA MET A 151 0.45 21.65 -7.66
C MET A 151 0.42 22.28 -6.29
N ASP A 152 0.66 21.49 -5.25
CA ASP A 152 0.64 21.94 -3.86
C ASP A 152 1.55 21.11 -2.97
N GLY A 153 2.01 21.70 -1.89
CA GLY A 153 2.78 21.05 -0.84
C GLY A 153 2.39 21.59 0.53
N VAL A 154 1.85 20.75 1.40
CA VAL A 154 1.39 21.15 2.73
C VAL A 154 2.25 20.47 3.79
N PHE A 155 3.01 21.27 4.55
CA PHE A 155 3.70 20.78 5.73
C PHE A 155 2.73 20.66 6.90
N HIS A 156 2.67 19.50 7.51
CA HIS A 156 1.95 19.31 8.74
C HIS A 156 2.61 20.09 9.88
N LYS A 157 1.80 20.57 10.80
CA LYS A 157 2.25 21.26 12.01
C LYS A 157 1.62 20.59 13.21
N GLY A 158 2.35 20.50 14.29
CA GLY A 158 1.91 19.90 15.54
C GLY A 158 3.11 19.33 16.31
N LEU A 159 2.83 18.94 17.53
CA LEU A 159 3.74 18.20 18.40
C LEU A 159 3.03 16.88 18.73
N GLY A 160 3.76 15.80 18.64
CA GLY A 160 3.36 14.50 19.16
C GLY A 160 3.60 14.39 20.66
N SER A 161 3.79 13.17 21.11
CA SER A 161 4.31 12.90 22.45
C SER A 161 5.84 13.18 22.47
N VAL A 162 6.47 13.08 23.64
CA VAL A 162 7.95 13.13 23.75
C VAL A 162 8.63 11.80 23.42
N ALA A 163 7.86 10.78 22.99
CA ALA A 163 8.40 9.48 22.64
C ALA A 163 9.22 9.55 21.34
N GLU A 164 10.25 8.73 21.24
CA GLU A 164 10.99 8.54 20.01
C GLU A 164 10.06 8.17 18.87
N ARG A 165 10.25 8.75 17.68
CA ARG A 165 9.41 8.59 16.48
C ARG A 165 8.00 9.20 16.55
N ASN A 166 7.60 9.78 17.68
CA ASN A 166 6.31 10.43 17.87
C ASN A 166 6.44 11.80 18.55
N PHE A 167 7.19 12.73 17.95
CA PHE A 167 7.44 14.06 18.53
C PHE A 167 7.23 15.23 17.56
N ARG A 168 7.25 14.97 16.27
CA ARG A 168 7.03 15.94 15.20
C ARG A 168 6.29 15.29 14.04
N PRO A 169 5.74 16.06 13.07
CA PRO A 169 5.06 15.48 11.91
C PRO A 169 5.93 14.50 11.12
N HIS A 170 5.35 13.34 10.81
CA HIS A 170 5.88 12.29 9.97
C HIS A 170 4.74 11.72 9.13
N VAL A 171 4.47 12.30 7.96
CA VAL A 171 3.41 11.79 7.09
C VAL A 171 3.88 10.49 6.45
N SER A 172 3.27 9.38 6.84
CA SER A 172 3.67 8.02 6.44
C SER A 172 2.86 7.46 5.28
N CYS A 173 1.62 7.93 5.11
CA CYS A 173 0.71 7.45 4.08
C CYS A 173 -0.20 8.58 3.62
N VAL A 174 -0.58 8.58 2.34
CA VAL A 174 -1.54 9.51 1.77
C VAL A 174 -2.39 8.77 0.74
N VAL A 175 -3.71 8.73 0.94
CA VAL A 175 -4.63 8.03 0.03
C VAL A 175 -5.93 8.81 -0.18
N PRO A 176 -6.51 8.80 -1.39
CA PRO A 176 -7.84 9.33 -1.63
C PRO A 176 -8.91 8.43 -0.98
N THR A 177 -9.99 9.03 -0.50
CA THR A 177 -11.17 8.30 -0.02
C THR A 177 -11.86 7.53 -1.15
N PRO A 178 -12.64 6.47 -0.84
CA PRO A 178 -13.30 5.64 -1.85
C PRO A 178 -14.21 6.41 -2.82
N ASP A 179 -14.81 7.51 -2.37
CA ASP A 179 -15.63 8.42 -3.18
C ASP A 179 -14.84 9.50 -3.92
N ASN A 180 -13.50 9.52 -3.75
CA ASN A 180 -12.57 10.51 -4.34
C ASN A 180 -12.85 11.95 -3.95
N LYS A 181 -13.55 12.19 -2.84
CA LYS A 181 -13.89 13.54 -2.38
C LYS A 181 -12.83 14.14 -1.49
N TYR A 182 -12.12 13.29 -0.76
CA TYR A 182 -11.10 13.70 0.21
C TYR A 182 -9.82 12.92 0.03
N VAL A 183 -8.76 13.41 0.63
CA VAL A 183 -7.44 12.77 0.72
C VAL A 183 -7.10 12.63 2.20
N CYS A 184 -6.89 11.41 2.66
CA CYS A 184 -6.44 11.10 4.00
C CYS A 184 -4.91 11.11 4.04
N ALA A 185 -4.32 11.95 4.87
CA ALA A 185 -2.90 12.01 5.14
C ALA A 185 -2.63 11.53 6.57
N VAL A 186 -2.04 10.35 6.68
CA VAL A 186 -1.75 9.68 7.95
C VAL A 186 -0.44 10.21 8.49
N ASP A 187 -0.46 10.79 9.68
CA ASP A 187 0.71 11.37 10.33
C ASP A 187 1.08 10.56 11.57
N ASN A 188 2.11 9.73 11.40
CA ASN A 188 2.65 8.85 12.44
C ASN A 188 3.20 9.64 13.63
N GLY A 189 3.80 10.80 13.36
CA GLY A 189 4.57 11.56 14.35
C GLY A 189 3.73 12.42 15.29
N ILE A 190 2.46 12.66 14.97
CA ILE A 190 1.57 13.52 15.78
C ILE A 190 0.20 12.88 16.03
N ASP A 191 0.06 11.57 15.80
CA ASP A 191 -1.14 10.77 16.07
C ASP A 191 -2.41 11.36 15.43
N GLN A 192 -2.33 11.72 14.14
CA GLN A 192 -3.43 12.32 13.41
C GLN A 192 -3.58 11.75 12.01
N ILE A 193 -4.82 11.67 11.53
CA ILE A 193 -5.11 11.54 10.12
C ILE A 193 -5.80 12.84 9.69
N LYS A 194 -5.16 13.60 8.81
CA LYS A 194 -5.71 14.86 8.30
C LYS A 194 -6.43 14.61 6.99
N MET A 195 -7.67 15.07 6.90
CA MET A 195 -8.46 14.97 5.70
C MET A 195 -8.43 16.27 4.92
N TYR A 196 -8.03 16.19 3.67
CA TYR A 196 -7.96 17.31 2.75
C TYR A 196 -8.98 17.17 1.62
N LYS A 197 -9.49 18.29 1.15
CA LYS A 197 -10.21 18.39 -0.13
C LYS A 197 -9.30 19.05 -1.15
N LEU A 198 -9.15 18.42 -2.31
CA LEU A 198 -8.41 19.03 -3.42
C LEU A 198 -9.29 20.05 -4.13
N ASN A 199 -8.88 21.31 -4.08
CA ASN A 199 -9.51 22.38 -4.85
C ASN A 199 -8.82 22.47 -6.22
N THR A 200 -9.43 21.86 -7.22
CA THR A 200 -8.90 21.78 -8.60
C THR A 200 -8.93 23.11 -9.37
N GLN A 201 -9.64 24.13 -8.87
CA GLN A 201 -9.64 25.47 -9.46
C GLN A 201 -8.48 26.33 -8.98
N ARG A 202 -7.98 26.05 -7.77
CA ARG A 202 -6.89 26.78 -7.14
C ARG A 202 -5.63 25.96 -6.98
N ASP A 203 -5.67 24.71 -7.42
CA ASP A 203 -4.58 23.75 -7.31
C ASP A 203 -4.04 23.62 -5.89
N ARG A 204 -4.95 23.49 -4.90
CA ARG A 204 -4.57 23.47 -3.48
C ARG A 204 -5.34 22.45 -2.67
N LEU A 205 -4.65 21.87 -1.72
CA LEU A 205 -5.23 21.07 -0.64
C LEU A 205 -5.83 22.01 0.43
N LYS A 206 -7.09 21.79 0.76
CA LYS A 206 -7.77 22.47 1.86
C LYS A 206 -8.03 21.46 2.97
N LEU A 207 -7.46 21.68 4.16
CA LEU A 207 -7.78 20.88 5.34
C LEU A 207 -9.28 21.05 5.66
N VAL A 208 -9.97 19.92 5.81
CA VAL A 208 -11.41 19.90 6.09
C VAL A 208 -11.73 19.25 7.44
N ASP A 209 -10.91 18.26 7.86
CA ASP A 209 -11.11 17.61 9.15
C ASP A 209 -9.82 16.95 9.65
N ILE A 210 -9.79 16.54 10.93
CA ILE A 210 -8.69 15.85 11.60
C ILE A 210 -9.26 14.74 12.47
N LEU A 211 -9.00 13.50 12.09
CA LEU A 211 -9.20 12.35 12.96
C LEU A 211 -8.00 12.26 13.94
N ARG A 212 -8.28 12.45 15.24
CA ARG A 212 -7.28 12.29 16.28
C ARG A 212 -7.22 10.85 16.72
N CYS A 213 -6.05 10.27 16.60
CA CYS A 213 -5.75 8.92 17.06
C CYS A 213 -5.36 8.92 18.55
N GLU A 214 -5.23 7.76 19.12
CA GLU A 214 -4.72 7.59 20.48
C GLU A 214 -3.28 8.12 20.58
N ARG A 215 -2.93 8.73 21.72
CA ARG A 215 -1.56 9.26 21.90
C ARG A 215 -0.53 8.12 21.87
N GLU A 216 0.60 8.39 21.23
CA GLU A 216 1.71 7.43 21.08
C GLU A 216 1.32 6.17 20.30
N SER A 217 0.24 6.24 19.51
CA SER A 217 -0.20 5.11 18.69
C SER A 217 0.59 4.97 17.39
N GLY A 218 1.04 6.09 16.82
CA GLY A 218 1.77 6.11 15.55
C GLY A 218 0.96 5.53 14.39
N PRO A 219 -0.15 6.16 13.95
CA PRO A 219 -0.87 5.70 12.78
C PRO A 219 0.04 5.71 11.56
N ARG A 220 0.09 4.59 10.82
CA ARG A 220 1.06 4.40 9.74
C ARG A 220 0.45 4.34 8.36
N GLU A 221 -0.61 3.58 8.20
CA GLU A 221 -1.28 3.36 6.92
C GLU A 221 -2.78 3.23 7.11
N ILE A 222 -3.55 3.61 6.09
CA ILE A 222 -4.99 3.44 6.02
C ILE A 222 -5.37 2.77 4.70
N VAL A 223 -6.21 1.74 4.77
CA VAL A 223 -6.84 1.12 3.60
C VAL A 223 -8.35 1.09 3.78
N PHE A 224 -9.08 1.10 2.68
CA PHE A 224 -10.54 1.08 2.69
C PHE A 224 -11.08 -0.26 2.19
N SER A 225 -12.21 -0.70 2.77
CA SER A 225 -12.96 -1.85 2.26
C SER A 225 -13.44 -1.60 0.82
N GLU A 226 -13.76 -2.66 0.07
CA GLU A 226 -14.29 -2.56 -1.30
C GLU A 226 -15.56 -1.71 -1.35
N SER A 227 -16.45 -1.88 -0.39
CA SER A 227 -17.69 -1.10 -0.28
C SER A 227 -17.45 0.39 -0.03
N GLY A 228 -16.24 0.76 0.41
CA GLY A 228 -15.90 2.10 0.82
C GLY A 228 -16.54 2.55 2.14
N LYS A 229 -17.23 1.64 2.84
CA LYS A 229 -17.92 1.96 4.11
C LYS A 229 -17.03 1.86 5.32
N TYR A 230 -15.94 1.10 5.23
CA TYR A 230 -15.03 0.84 6.34
C TYR A 230 -13.61 1.24 5.97
N ALA A 231 -12.86 1.67 6.98
CA ALA A 231 -11.44 1.97 6.89
C ALA A 231 -10.68 1.22 7.98
N TYR A 232 -9.52 0.70 7.62
CA TYR A 232 -8.60 -0.01 8.50
C TYR A 232 -7.35 0.84 8.64
N VAL A 233 -7.00 1.20 9.87
CA VAL A 233 -5.81 1.99 10.19
C VAL A 233 -4.87 1.13 11.01
N ILE A 234 -3.66 0.91 10.52
CA ILE A 234 -2.61 0.22 11.28
C ILE A 234 -1.78 1.23 12.07
N TYR A 235 -1.44 0.86 13.29
CA TYR A 235 -0.67 1.70 14.22
C TYR A 235 0.68 1.07 14.54
N GLU A 236 1.74 1.76 14.14
CA GLU A 236 3.13 1.28 14.26
C GLU A 236 3.55 1.06 15.71
N LEU A 237 3.25 2.01 16.59
CA LEU A 237 3.76 2.01 17.97
C LEU A 237 2.89 1.21 18.95
N MET A 238 1.62 0.99 18.61
CA MET A 238 0.70 0.19 19.45
C MET A 238 0.41 -1.19 18.88
N ASN A 239 1.00 -1.56 17.74
CA ASN A 239 0.86 -2.87 17.13
C ASN A 239 -0.60 -3.35 17.04
N LYS A 240 -1.46 -2.50 16.49
CA LYS A 240 -2.89 -2.75 16.37
C LYS A 240 -3.46 -2.24 15.05
N VAL A 241 -4.66 -2.69 14.73
CA VAL A 241 -5.53 -2.12 13.71
C VAL A 241 -6.77 -1.56 14.38
N ASP A 242 -7.14 -0.32 14.07
CA ASP A 242 -8.46 0.22 14.36
C ASP A 242 -9.34 0.13 13.11
N VAL A 243 -10.58 -0.28 13.32
CA VAL A 243 -11.62 -0.30 12.29
C VAL A 243 -12.51 0.92 12.48
N PHE A 244 -12.74 1.65 11.40
CA PHE A 244 -13.66 2.79 11.39
C PHE A 244 -14.75 2.57 10.36
N SER A 245 -15.97 3.04 10.64
CA SER A 245 -16.91 3.35 9.58
C SER A 245 -16.50 4.63 8.90
N TYR A 246 -16.78 4.76 7.61
CA TYR A 246 -16.55 5.97 6.82
C TYR A 246 -17.81 6.37 6.07
N ARG A 247 -18.14 7.65 6.12
CA ARG A 247 -19.18 8.26 5.29
C ARG A 247 -18.88 9.73 5.01
N ASP A 248 -19.32 10.21 3.84
CA ASP A 248 -19.41 11.65 3.58
C ASP A 248 -20.79 12.16 4.00
N THR A 249 -20.82 13.09 4.93
CA THR A 249 -22.07 13.69 5.43
C THR A 249 -22.58 14.85 4.58
N GLY A 250 -21.83 15.22 3.52
CA GLY A 250 -22.05 16.45 2.75
C GLY A 250 -21.41 17.69 3.40
N ASN A 251 -21.19 17.66 4.71
CA ASN A 251 -20.46 18.69 5.46
C ASN A 251 -18.97 18.36 5.65
N GLY A 252 -18.59 17.11 5.41
CA GLY A 252 -17.24 16.60 5.56
C GLY A 252 -17.21 15.10 5.74
N PRO A 253 -15.99 14.50 5.74
CA PRO A 253 -15.80 13.08 6.01
C PRO A 253 -16.07 12.82 7.49
N GLU A 254 -16.73 11.72 7.80
CA GLU A 254 -16.96 11.25 9.15
C GLU A 254 -16.39 9.85 9.33
N PHE A 255 -15.62 9.67 10.39
CA PHE A 255 -15.04 8.40 10.80
C PHE A 255 -15.49 8.09 12.22
N GLU A 256 -16.13 6.94 12.41
CA GLU A 256 -16.54 6.44 13.72
C GLU A 256 -15.77 5.15 14.01
N LYS A 257 -15.07 5.09 15.15
CA LYS A 257 -14.30 3.91 15.55
C LYS A 257 -15.23 2.79 15.98
N LEU A 258 -15.10 1.64 15.34
CA LEU A 258 -15.90 0.44 15.60
C LEU A 258 -15.15 -0.58 16.45
N GLN A 259 -13.84 -0.74 16.21
CA GLN A 259 -13.04 -1.80 16.84
C GLN A 259 -11.58 -1.39 16.95
N SER A 260 -10.88 -2.02 17.89
CA SER A 260 -9.42 -2.04 18.01
C SER A 260 -8.96 -3.48 18.22
N ILE A 261 -7.97 -3.95 17.44
CA ILE A 261 -7.48 -5.32 17.52
C ILE A 261 -5.97 -5.38 17.35
N SER A 262 -5.25 -6.14 18.20
CA SER A 262 -3.80 -6.29 18.13
C SER A 262 -3.35 -7.08 16.90
N THR A 263 -2.21 -6.67 16.30
CA THR A 263 -1.54 -7.39 15.19
C THR A 263 -0.61 -8.50 15.69
N THR A 264 -0.18 -8.46 16.95
CA THR A 264 0.75 -9.43 17.54
C THR A 264 0.02 -10.62 18.16
N SER A 265 0.76 -11.70 18.47
CA SER A 265 0.27 -12.80 19.28
C SER A 265 0.08 -12.37 20.75
N ALA A 266 -0.80 -13.05 21.51
CA ALA A 266 -0.91 -12.83 22.93
C ALA A 266 0.40 -13.29 23.62
N ASN A 267 1.04 -12.47 24.44
CA ASN A 267 2.25 -12.73 25.23
C ASN A 267 3.61 -12.26 24.63
N VAL A 268 3.62 -11.30 23.72
CA VAL A 268 4.87 -10.75 23.21
C VAL A 268 5.16 -9.40 23.90
N ASP A 269 6.43 -9.17 24.24
CA ASP A 269 6.90 -7.85 24.70
C ASP A 269 6.92 -6.91 23.48
N GLN A 270 5.97 -6.00 23.43
CA GLN A 270 5.74 -5.12 22.28
C GLN A 270 6.67 -3.88 22.24
N ALA A 271 7.59 -3.75 23.18
CA ALA A 271 8.42 -2.54 23.33
C ALA A 271 9.31 -2.25 22.10
N HIS A 272 9.64 -3.28 21.33
CA HIS A 272 10.50 -3.16 20.13
C HIS A 272 9.76 -3.49 18.83
N ASP A 273 8.47 -3.79 18.91
CA ASP A 273 7.67 -4.15 17.75
C ASP A 273 7.15 -2.91 17.02
N ALA A 274 6.95 -3.06 15.72
CA ALA A 274 6.46 -2.01 14.85
C ALA A 274 5.56 -2.61 13.76
N ALA A 275 4.24 -2.49 13.90
CA ALA A 275 3.33 -2.89 12.84
C ALA A 275 3.59 -2.05 11.59
N SER A 276 3.76 -2.71 10.44
CA SER A 276 4.35 -2.09 9.25
C SER A 276 3.43 -2.09 8.04
N GLY A 277 3.37 -3.19 7.31
CA GLY A 277 2.61 -3.31 6.07
C GLY A 277 1.19 -3.82 6.29
N MET A 278 0.30 -3.51 5.35
CA MET A 278 -1.09 -3.95 5.39
C MET A 278 -1.61 -4.21 3.97
N CYS A 279 -2.23 -5.36 3.73
CA CYS A 279 -2.90 -5.63 2.46
C CYS A 279 -4.23 -6.38 2.64
N LEU A 280 -5.17 -6.13 1.73
CA LEU A 280 -6.43 -6.85 1.62
C LEU A 280 -6.28 -8.04 0.67
N SER A 281 -6.98 -9.15 0.96
CA SER A 281 -7.14 -10.22 -0.03
C SER A 281 -7.94 -9.72 -1.25
N PRO A 282 -7.76 -10.34 -2.43
CA PRO A 282 -8.45 -9.92 -3.66
C PRO A 282 -9.98 -9.97 -3.58
N ASP A 283 -10.52 -10.86 -2.77
CA ASP A 283 -11.95 -11.01 -2.49
C ASP A 283 -12.45 -10.11 -1.35
N HIS A 284 -11.53 -9.33 -0.73
CA HIS A 284 -11.78 -8.43 0.40
C HIS A 284 -12.35 -9.11 1.67
N HIS A 285 -12.21 -10.44 1.79
CA HIS A 285 -12.64 -11.16 2.99
C HIS A 285 -11.58 -11.20 4.09
N TYR A 286 -10.32 -10.90 3.75
CA TYR A 286 -9.22 -10.95 4.71
C TYR A 286 -8.33 -9.71 4.63
N LEU A 287 -7.83 -9.33 5.80
CA LEU A 287 -6.78 -8.34 5.97
C LEU A 287 -5.52 -9.03 6.50
N PHE A 288 -4.38 -8.71 5.91
CA PHE A 288 -3.07 -9.16 6.38
C PHE A 288 -2.26 -7.97 6.87
N THR A 289 -1.50 -8.18 7.95
CA THR A 289 -0.57 -7.17 8.48
C THR A 289 0.77 -7.80 8.78
N SER A 290 1.86 -7.02 8.66
CA SER A 290 3.19 -7.41 9.13
C SER A 290 3.59 -6.62 10.36
N THR A 291 4.36 -7.24 11.25
CA THR A 291 4.92 -6.59 12.44
C THR A 291 6.42 -6.85 12.50
N ALA A 292 7.21 -5.78 12.38
CA ALA A 292 8.65 -5.80 12.57
C ALA A 292 8.97 -5.98 14.07
N GLY A 293 10.14 -6.48 14.40
CA GLY A 293 10.51 -6.84 15.77
C GLY A 293 10.05 -8.25 16.11
N ASP A 294 8.76 -8.48 16.26
CA ASP A 294 8.14 -9.81 16.40
C ASP A 294 8.32 -10.68 15.12
N ASN A 295 8.55 -10.02 13.98
CA ASN A 295 8.74 -10.65 12.69
C ASN A 295 7.61 -11.61 12.32
N THR A 296 6.38 -11.13 12.45
CA THR A 296 5.17 -11.89 12.22
C THR A 296 4.33 -11.33 11.08
N VAL A 297 3.49 -12.19 10.53
CA VAL A 297 2.33 -11.83 9.71
C VAL A 297 1.07 -12.25 10.43
N ALA A 298 0.12 -11.33 10.57
CA ALA A 298 -1.20 -11.62 11.10
C ALA A 298 -2.24 -11.62 9.98
N MET A 299 -3.23 -12.51 10.10
CA MET A 299 -4.39 -12.60 9.23
C MET A 299 -5.66 -12.35 10.03
N PHE A 300 -6.54 -11.53 9.48
CA PHE A 300 -7.85 -11.22 10.03
C PHE A 300 -8.92 -11.53 9.00
N HIS A 301 -9.98 -12.20 9.42
CA HIS A 301 -11.21 -12.29 8.64
C HIS A 301 -12.02 -10.99 8.83
N ILE A 302 -12.59 -10.48 7.75
CA ILE A 302 -13.42 -9.28 7.73
C ILE A 302 -14.87 -9.68 7.70
N ASP A 303 -15.65 -9.26 8.68
CA ASP A 303 -17.10 -9.39 8.65
C ASP A 303 -17.67 -8.42 7.61
N PRO A 304 -18.32 -8.87 6.54
CA PRO A 304 -18.79 -8.01 5.45
C PRO A 304 -19.90 -7.04 5.86
N GLU A 305 -20.66 -7.34 6.91
CA GLU A 305 -21.78 -6.51 7.38
C GLU A 305 -21.33 -5.39 8.29
N THR A 306 -20.33 -5.66 9.15
CA THR A 306 -19.88 -4.73 10.18
C THR A 306 -18.51 -4.12 9.89
N GLY A 307 -17.74 -4.72 8.96
CA GLY A 307 -16.34 -4.38 8.70
C GLY A 307 -15.38 -4.80 9.81
N CYS A 308 -15.88 -5.38 10.91
CA CYS A 308 -15.05 -5.79 12.04
C CYS A 308 -14.12 -6.94 11.69
N LEU A 309 -13.02 -7.01 12.42
CA LEU A 309 -11.93 -7.98 12.19
C LEU A 309 -11.97 -9.09 13.23
N GLU A 310 -11.80 -10.33 12.78
CA GLU A 310 -11.54 -11.49 13.63
C GLU A 310 -10.13 -12.01 13.33
N LYS A 311 -9.22 -11.92 14.32
CA LYS A 311 -7.85 -12.41 14.14
C LYS A 311 -7.84 -13.94 14.04
N LYS A 312 -7.31 -14.46 12.94
CA LYS A 312 -7.18 -15.90 12.71
C LYS A 312 -5.82 -16.41 13.18
N PHE A 313 -4.76 -15.66 12.94
CA PHE A 313 -3.43 -15.94 13.46
C PHE A 313 -2.55 -14.70 13.52
N ALA A 314 -1.44 -14.79 14.24
CA ALA A 314 -0.22 -14.00 14.09
C ALA A 314 0.93 -15.00 14.17
N LEU A 315 1.62 -15.23 13.05
CA LEU A 315 2.62 -16.28 12.89
C LEU A 315 3.98 -15.71 12.51
N PRO A 316 5.08 -16.24 13.08
CA PRO A 316 6.42 -15.82 12.70
C PRO A 316 6.72 -16.21 11.24
N ILE A 317 7.52 -15.38 10.60
CA ILE A 317 7.99 -15.57 9.22
C ILE A 317 9.49 -15.79 9.18
N SER A 318 9.98 -16.34 8.05
CA SER A 318 11.43 -16.46 7.81
C SER A 318 11.95 -15.15 7.22
N GLY A 319 12.35 -14.22 8.05
CA GLY A 319 12.89 -12.91 7.67
C GLY A 319 12.81 -11.95 8.83
N GLU A 320 13.55 -10.84 8.73
CA GLU A 320 13.64 -9.83 9.76
C GLU A 320 13.14 -8.50 9.21
N TYR A 321 12.38 -7.79 10.04
CA TYR A 321 11.76 -6.51 9.73
C TYR A 321 10.85 -6.56 8.49
N PRO A 322 9.74 -7.34 8.53
CA PRO A 322 8.77 -7.38 7.44
C PRO A 322 8.11 -6.01 7.28
N LYS A 323 8.40 -5.34 6.18
CA LYS A 323 8.01 -3.94 5.94
C LYS A 323 6.79 -3.80 5.08
N ASP A 324 6.57 -4.75 4.18
CA ASP A 324 5.43 -4.75 3.27
C ASP A 324 4.98 -6.17 2.94
N ILE A 325 3.71 -6.31 2.61
CA ILE A 325 3.07 -7.57 2.21
C ILE A 325 2.29 -7.32 0.92
N ALA A 326 2.46 -8.21 -0.05
CA ALA A 326 1.63 -8.24 -1.25
C ALA A 326 0.93 -9.59 -1.39
N MET A 327 -0.38 -9.55 -1.67
CA MET A 327 -1.17 -10.72 -2.00
C MET A 327 -1.04 -11.02 -3.49
N PHE A 328 -0.86 -12.30 -3.83
CA PHE A 328 -0.97 -12.78 -5.21
C PHE A 328 -2.43 -12.70 -5.68
N PRO A 329 -2.65 -12.57 -7.00
CA PRO A 329 -3.99 -12.37 -7.55
C PRO A 329 -4.93 -13.59 -7.36
N ASP A 330 -4.39 -14.75 -7.05
CA ASP A 330 -5.19 -15.95 -6.74
C ASP A 330 -5.79 -15.93 -5.32
N GLY A 331 -5.39 -14.98 -4.50
CA GLY A 331 -5.81 -14.89 -3.10
C GLY A 331 -5.27 -16.01 -2.20
N LYS A 332 -4.32 -16.83 -2.70
CA LYS A 332 -3.79 -18.00 -1.96
C LYS A 332 -2.34 -17.82 -1.53
N HIS A 333 -1.63 -16.90 -2.14
CA HIS A 333 -0.22 -16.70 -1.87
C HIS A 333 0.06 -15.26 -1.44
N ILE A 334 1.05 -15.08 -0.56
CA ILE A 334 1.55 -13.77 -0.16
C ILE A 334 3.06 -13.69 -0.36
N ALA A 335 3.57 -12.51 -0.67
CA ALA A 335 4.98 -12.15 -0.63
C ALA A 335 5.23 -11.13 0.47
N VAL A 336 6.29 -11.29 1.23
CA VAL A 336 6.67 -10.44 2.35
C VAL A 336 8.06 -9.86 2.11
N ALA A 337 8.18 -8.55 2.14
CA ALA A 337 9.46 -7.82 2.02
C ALA A 337 10.10 -7.70 3.40
N ASN A 338 11.19 -8.42 3.63
CA ASN A 338 11.94 -8.43 4.89
C ASN A 338 13.15 -7.51 4.76
N HIS A 339 13.01 -6.29 5.29
CA HIS A 339 13.96 -5.20 5.06
C HIS A 339 15.35 -5.48 5.63
N GLU A 340 15.44 -5.92 6.89
CA GLU A 340 16.70 -6.11 7.61
C GLU A 340 17.42 -7.39 7.17
N SER A 341 16.68 -8.47 6.91
CA SER A 341 17.29 -9.70 6.39
C SER A 341 17.58 -9.67 4.89
N ASN A 342 17.25 -8.58 4.20
CA ASN A 342 17.50 -8.41 2.77
C ASN A 342 16.90 -9.55 1.93
N THR A 343 15.64 -9.89 2.20
CA THR A 343 14.96 -11.00 1.53
C THR A 343 13.51 -10.69 1.20
N ILE A 344 12.98 -11.45 0.24
CA ILE A 344 11.54 -11.66 0.06
C ILE A 344 11.23 -13.10 0.36
N THR A 345 10.23 -13.37 1.18
CA THR A 345 9.68 -14.69 1.43
C THR A 345 8.28 -14.80 0.85
N THR A 346 7.95 -15.95 0.28
CA THR A 346 6.59 -16.23 -0.22
C THR A 346 5.96 -17.38 0.56
N PHE A 347 4.65 -17.31 0.76
CA PHE A 347 3.88 -18.28 1.52
C PHE A 347 2.58 -18.63 0.81
N THR A 348 2.14 -19.89 0.98
CA THR A 348 0.74 -20.25 0.74
C THR A 348 -0.04 -20.04 2.03
N VAL A 349 -1.22 -19.45 1.92
CA VAL A 349 -2.16 -19.24 3.01
C VAL A 349 -3.15 -20.42 3.03
N ASP A 350 -3.14 -21.21 4.10
CA ASP A 350 -4.15 -22.24 4.34
C ASP A 350 -5.23 -21.63 5.25
N TYR A 351 -6.32 -21.17 4.64
CA TYR A 351 -7.42 -20.51 5.33
C TYR A 351 -8.22 -21.42 6.26
N GLU A 352 -8.24 -22.73 5.96
CA GLU A 352 -8.96 -23.72 6.78
C GLU A 352 -8.19 -24.03 8.07
N LYS A 353 -6.87 -24.21 7.95
CA LYS A 353 -6.02 -24.51 9.10
C LYS A 353 -5.49 -23.27 9.80
N ASN A 354 -5.67 -22.09 9.21
CA ASN A 354 -5.14 -20.82 9.70
C ASN A 354 -3.61 -20.86 9.86
N VAL A 355 -2.89 -21.27 8.82
CA VAL A 355 -1.41 -21.34 8.81
C VAL A 355 -0.82 -20.75 7.53
N LEU A 356 0.45 -20.34 7.63
CA LEU A 356 1.30 -19.96 6.50
C LEU A 356 2.28 -21.10 6.20
N VAL A 357 2.34 -21.49 4.93
CA VAL A 357 3.29 -22.49 4.45
C VAL A 357 4.28 -21.82 3.53
N GLN A 358 5.54 -21.72 3.98
CA GLN A 358 6.60 -21.08 3.18
C GLN A 358 6.85 -21.82 1.88
N LYS A 359 7.00 -21.05 0.80
CA LYS A 359 7.34 -21.54 -0.54
C LYS A 359 8.83 -21.34 -0.82
N GLY A 360 9.56 -22.44 -0.93
CA GLY A 360 10.98 -22.37 -1.28
C GLY A 360 11.87 -21.67 -0.24
N ARG A 361 13.02 -21.18 -0.70
CA ARG A 361 13.96 -20.41 0.11
C ARG A 361 13.68 -18.92 -0.04
N PRO A 362 13.96 -18.09 0.99
CA PRO A 362 13.92 -16.65 0.86
C PRO A 362 14.78 -16.16 -0.31
N MET A 363 14.23 -15.25 -1.13
CA MET A 363 14.95 -14.63 -2.25
C MET A 363 15.74 -13.43 -1.75
N LYS A 364 17.00 -13.29 -2.20
CA LYS A 364 17.85 -12.15 -1.83
C LYS A 364 17.45 -10.90 -2.60
N VAL A 365 17.07 -9.87 -1.89
CA VAL A 365 16.82 -8.50 -2.39
C VAL A 365 17.28 -7.54 -1.32
N GLU A 366 18.24 -6.69 -1.60
CA GLU A 366 18.76 -5.78 -0.59
C GLU A 366 17.77 -4.67 -0.26
N THR A 367 17.52 -4.46 1.02
CA THR A 367 16.63 -3.44 1.60
C THR A 367 15.28 -3.30 0.90
N PRO A 368 14.52 -4.40 0.69
CA PRO A 368 13.20 -4.33 0.05
C PRO A 368 12.24 -3.55 0.95
N ASN A 369 11.43 -2.69 0.34
CA ASN A 369 10.59 -1.76 1.09
C ASN A 369 9.12 -1.76 0.68
N CYS A 370 8.84 -2.11 -0.57
CA CYS A 370 7.50 -2.15 -1.14
C CYS A 370 7.43 -3.25 -2.21
N ILE A 371 6.32 -3.99 -2.25
CA ILE A 371 6.04 -5.01 -3.28
C ILE A 371 4.72 -4.67 -3.97
N LEU A 372 4.72 -4.61 -5.28
CA LEU A 372 3.53 -4.45 -6.09
C LEU A 372 3.40 -5.60 -7.08
N ILE A 373 2.43 -6.51 -6.87
CA ILE A 373 2.08 -7.57 -7.81
C ILE A 373 0.92 -7.10 -8.66
N THR A 374 1.05 -7.21 -10.00
CA THR A 374 0.06 -6.66 -10.91
C THR A 374 0.04 -7.39 -12.25
N LYS A 375 -1.10 -7.36 -12.95
CA LYS A 375 -1.23 -7.89 -14.32
C LYS A 375 -0.31 -7.11 -15.26
N LYS A 376 0.30 -7.80 -16.24
CA LYS A 376 1.07 -7.19 -17.33
C LYS A 376 0.21 -6.25 -18.16
#